data_8ff00679a457a7e489825845bcd98f67
#
_entry.id   8ff00679a457a7e489825845bcd98f67
#
_cell.length_a   1.000
_cell.length_b   1.000
_cell.length_c   1.000
_cell.angle_alpha   90.00
_cell.angle_beta   90.00
_cell.angle_gamma   90.00
#
_symmetry.space_group_name_H-M   'P 1'
#
loop_
_entity.id
_entity.type
_entity.pdbx_description
1 polymer ?
#
loop_
_entity_poly.entity_id
_entity_poly.type
_entity_poly.pdbx_seq_one_letter_code
_entity_poly.pdbx_strand_id
1 'polypeptide(L)'
;GNALQRTPGTLLVTGSNNEEQTKIAQSDSAIGMLSFAWINEQVKAVTLRDQGKEYLPTWKAVQQREYPIVRKLNFITAGEPRGEVKAFIDFVKGPEGQKIIEESGYIPIGGN
;
A
#
# COMPACT_ATOMS: atom_id res chain seq x y z
N GLY A 1 2.97 -20.48 5.44
CA GLY A 1 2.65 -20.18 6.83
C GLY A 1 1.15 -20.04 7.03
N ASN A 2 0.67 -20.21 8.26
CA ASN A 2 -0.74 -20.03 8.60
C ASN A 2 -1.01 -18.53 8.82
N ALA A 3 -1.85 -17.91 8.00
CA ALA A 3 -2.21 -16.50 8.09
C ALA A 3 -2.90 -16.09 9.41
N LEU A 4 -3.44 -17.06 10.16
CA LEU A 4 -4.07 -16.85 11.46
C LEU A 4 -3.11 -17.03 12.65
N GLN A 5 -1.88 -17.49 12.39
CA GLN A 5 -0.88 -17.69 13.43
C GLN A 5 -0.27 -16.36 13.85
N ARG A 6 -0.28 -16.06 15.13
CA ARG A 6 0.35 -14.87 15.72
C ARG A 6 1.68 -15.22 16.35
N THR A 7 2.61 -14.30 16.31
CA THR A 7 3.84 -14.38 17.10
C THR A 7 3.48 -14.26 18.59
N PRO A 8 3.93 -15.19 19.44
CA PRO A 8 3.67 -15.10 20.88
C PRO A 8 4.20 -13.77 21.48
N GLY A 9 3.44 -13.22 22.41
CA GLY A 9 3.78 -11.96 23.07
C GLY A 9 3.49 -10.67 22.27
N THR A 10 2.89 -10.78 21.08
CA THR A 10 2.50 -9.61 20.30
C THR A 10 1.06 -9.19 20.58
N LEU A 11 0.85 -7.87 20.62
CA LEU A 11 -0.47 -7.26 20.60
C LEU A 11 -0.81 -6.89 19.16
N LEU A 12 -1.89 -7.45 18.62
CA LEU A 12 -2.40 -7.04 17.32
C LEU A 12 -3.33 -5.85 17.48
N VAL A 13 -2.98 -4.77 16.81
CA VAL A 13 -3.81 -3.58 16.71
C VAL A 13 -4.16 -3.37 15.23
N THR A 14 -5.42 -3.13 14.95
CA THR A 14 -5.91 -2.83 13.60
C THR A 14 -6.49 -1.42 13.56
N GLY A 15 -6.42 -0.79 12.42
CA GLY A 15 -6.95 0.55 12.22
C GLY A 15 -6.76 1.04 10.78
N SER A 16 -7.08 2.30 10.57
CA SER A 16 -6.77 2.99 9.31
C SER A 16 -5.26 3.21 9.14
N ASN A 17 -4.82 3.58 7.93
CA ASN A 17 -3.42 3.95 7.70
C ASN A 17 -2.94 5.05 8.67
N ASN A 18 -3.79 6.04 8.95
CA ASN A 18 -3.46 7.12 9.88
C ASN A 18 -3.26 6.63 11.32
N GLU A 19 -4.13 5.75 11.80
CA GLU A 19 -4.02 5.17 13.14
C GLU A 19 -2.77 4.28 13.27
N GLU A 20 -2.50 3.45 12.26
CA GLU A 20 -1.31 2.61 12.21
C GLU A 20 -0.03 3.47 12.20
N GLN A 21 0.02 4.50 11.36
CA GLN A 21 1.16 5.43 11.29
C GLN A 21 1.41 6.08 12.66
N THR A 22 0.37 6.57 13.32
CA THR A 22 0.46 7.20 14.64
C THR A 22 1.00 6.23 15.69
N LYS A 23 0.48 5.01 15.72
CA LYS A 23 0.91 3.99 16.69
C LYS A 23 2.35 3.55 16.48
N ILE A 24 2.78 3.39 15.24
CA ILE A 24 4.17 3.07 14.92
C ILE A 24 5.10 4.21 15.34
N ALA A 25 4.71 5.46 15.05
CA ALA A 25 5.48 6.65 15.43
C ALA A 25 5.63 6.83 16.95
N GLN A 26 4.67 6.34 17.73
CA GLN A 26 4.65 6.46 19.19
C GLN A 26 5.31 5.29 19.94
N SER A 27 5.81 4.29 19.26
CA SER A 27 6.33 3.09 19.90
C SER A 27 7.58 2.55 19.20
N ASP A 28 8.68 2.49 19.92
CA ASP A 28 9.97 1.95 19.45
C ASP A 28 9.93 0.44 19.17
N SER A 29 8.90 -0.26 19.66
CA SER A 29 8.72 -1.70 19.48
C SER A 29 7.58 -2.07 18.53
N ALA A 30 6.99 -1.10 17.85
CA ALA A 30 5.91 -1.32 16.90
C ALA A 30 6.43 -1.60 15.49
N ILE A 31 5.76 -2.53 14.82
CA ILE A 31 5.89 -2.77 13.39
C ILE A 31 4.48 -2.88 12.80
N GLY A 32 4.28 -2.38 11.59
CA GLY A 32 2.97 -2.42 10.97
C GLY A 32 3.04 -2.39 9.46
N MET A 33 1.87 -2.45 8.83
CA MET A 33 1.71 -2.35 7.40
C MET A 33 0.93 -1.08 7.06
N LEU A 34 1.52 -0.25 6.23
CA LEU A 34 0.92 0.98 5.73
C LEU A 34 0.91 1.00 4.21
N SER A 35 -0.03 1.71 3.62
CA SER A 35 0.10 2.12 2.23
C SER A 35 1.37 2.97 2.06
N PHE A 36 2.09 2.79 0.96
CA PHE A 36 3.33 3.52 0.67
C PHE A 36 3.14 5.05 0.74
N ALA A 37 1.97 5.54 0.36
CA ALA A 37 1.60 6.96 0.43
C ALA A 37 1.60 7.55 1.85
N TRP A 38 1.57 6.70 2.88
CA TRP A 38 1.54 7.10 4.30
C TRP A 38 2.90 7.10 4.98
N ILE A 39 3.97 6.79 4.27
CA ILE A 39 5.33 6.88 4.80
C ILE A 39 5.72 8.35 4.92
N ASN A 40 6.22 8.73 6.09
CA ASN A 40 6.68 10.07 6.41
C ASN A 40 7.97 10.02 7.23
N GLU A 41 8.42 11.16 7.77
CA GLU A 41 9.64 11.24 8.57
C GLU A 41 9.56 10.53 9.92
N GLN A 42 8.36 10.20 10.41
CA GLN A 42 8.13 9.58 11.71
C GLN A 42 8.10 8.05 11.66
N VAL A 43 7.97 7.46 10.47
CA VAL A 43 7.91 6.01 10.28
C VAL A 43 8.89 5.57 9.21
N LYS A 44 9.62 4.51 9.49
CA LYS A 44 10.65 3.98 8.59
C LYS A 44 10.14 2.78 7.81
N ALA A 45 10.20 2.84 6.50
CA ALA A 45 9.99 1.68 5.66
C ALA A 45 11.18 0.70 5.82
N VAL A 46 10.88 -0.58 5.94
CA VAL A 46 11.90 -1.61 6.18
C VAL A 46 12.29 -2.34 4.90
N THR A 47 13.58 -2.66 4.78
CA THR A 47 14.07 -3.59 3.77
C THR A 47 13.62 -5.00 4.13
N LEU A 48 13.08 -5.71 3.17
CA LEU A 48 12.73 -7.12 3.34
C LEU A 48 13.85 -8.01 2.83
N ARG A 49 14.08 -9.12 3.51
CA ARG A 49 15.01 -10.15 3.05
C ARG A 49 14.27 -11.47 2.92
N ASP A 50 14.36 -12.08 1.76
CA ASP A 50 13.81 -13.40 1.48
C ASP A 50 14.79 -14.20 0.62
N GLN A 51 15.06 -15.44 1.02
CA GLN A 51 15.98 -16.38 0.33
C GLN A 51 17.34 -15.76 -0.06
N GLY A 52 17.89 -14.90 0.82
CA GLY A 52 19.19 -14.25 0.61
C GLY A 52 19.14 -13.00 -0.29
N LYS A 53 18.00 -12.66 -0.85
CA LYS A 53 17.79 -11.43 -1.63
C LYS A 53 17.19 -10.32 -0.77
N GLU A 54 17.70 -9.11 -0.93
CA GLU A 54 17.17 -7.91 -0.28
C GLU A 54 16.26 -7.12 -1.22
N TYR A 55 15.16 -6.63 -0.67
CA TYR A 55 14.16 -5.83 -1.36
C TYR A 55 14.03 -4.48 -0.66
N LEU A 56 14.46 -3.43 -1.33
CA LEU A 56 14.44 -2.08 -0.80
C LEU A 56 13.04 -1.46 -0.93
N PRO A 57 12.55 -0.75 0.09
CA PRO A 57 11.24 -0.10 0.07
C PRO A 57 11.30 1.23 -0.68
N THR A 58 11.64 1.21 -1.96
CA THR A 58 11.72 2.39 -2.82
C THR A 58 10.50 2.51 -3.71
N TRP A 59 10.16 3.74 -4.12
CA TRP A 59 9.10 3.99 -5.09
C TRP A 59 9.25 3.14 -6.35
N LYS A 60 10.48 3.10 -6.89
CA LYS A 60 10.79 2.30 -8.08
C LYS A 60 10.56 0.81 -7.87
N ALA A 61 11.03 0.26 -6.76
CA ALA A 61 10.85 -1.17 -6.45
C ALA A 61 9.38 -1.55 -6.29
N VAL A 62 8.58 -0.68 -5.66
CA VAL A 62 7.14 -0.89 -5.51
C VAL A 62 6.42 -0.76 -6.86
N GLN A 63 6.77 0.25 -7.66
CA GLN A 63 6.22 0.46 -9.01
C GLN A 63 6.51 -0.72 -9.95
N GLN A 64 7.73 -1.25 -9.92
CA GLN A 64 8.16 -2.39 -10.72
C GLN A 64 7.72 -3.74 -10.13
N ARG A 65 6.99 -3.73 -9.01
CA ARG A 65 6.56 -4.93 -8.27
C ARG A 65 7.71 -5.83 -7.83
N GLU A 66 8.87 -5.26 -7.61
CA GLU A 66 10.02 -5.95 -7.07
C GLU A 66 9.95 -6.11 -5.55
N TYR A 67 9.23 -5.19 -4.86
CA TYR A 67 8.98 -5.31 -3.43
C TYR A 67 7.90 -6.36 -3.17
N PRO A 68 8.13 -7.40 -2.33
CA PRO A 68 7.24 -8.56 -2.27
C PRO A 68 5.86 -8.28 -1.65
N ILE A 69 5.74 -7.23 -0.85
CA ILE A 69 4.46 -6.85 -0.23
C ILE A 69 3.85 -5.69 -1.01
N VAL A 70 3.12 -6.02 -2.06
CA VAL A 70 2.38 -5.07 -2.90
C VAL A 70 0.96 -5.55 -3.08
N ARG A 71 -0.01 -4.65 -2.94
CA ARG A 71 -1.41 -4.95 -3.27
C ARG A 71 -2.00 -3.89 -4.18
N LYS A 72 -2.95 -4.30 -5.00
CA LYS A 72 -3.73 -3.39 -5.84
C LYS A 72 -4.90 -2.81 -5.05
N LEU A 73 -5.25 -1.57 -5.36
CA LEU A 73 -6.55 -0.99 -5.02
C LEU A 73 -7.52 -1.33 -6.16
N ASN A 74 -8.71 -1.78 -5.81
CA ASN A 74 -9.70 -2.22 -6.78
C ASN A 74 -11.00 -1.45 -6.60
N PHE A 75 -11.66 -1.13 -7.72
CA PHE A 75 -13.07 -0.77 -7.70
C PHE A 75 -13.92 -2.03 -7.58
N ILE A 76 -15.00 -1.93 -6.83
CA ILE A 76 -15.99 -2.99 -6.68
C ILE A 76 -17.34 -2.43 -7.11
N THR A 77 -17.96 -3.09 -8.08
CA THR A 77 -19.27 -2.72 -8.61
C THR A 77 -20.22 -3.91 -8.60
N ALA A 78 -21.52 -3.64 -8.54
CA ALA A 78 -22.55 -4.67 -8.69
C ALA A 78 -22.76 -4.99 -10.18
N GLY A 79 -21.96 -5.90 -10.71
CA GLY A 79 -21.95 -6.25 -12.14
C GLY A 79 -21.09 -5.29 -12.97
N GLU A 80 -21.29 -5.30 -14.29
CA GLU A 80 -20.53 -4.45 -15.20
C GLU A 80 -20.86 -2.96 -14.96
N PRO A 81 -19.82 -2.11 -14.81
CA PRO A 81 -20.04 -0.68 -14.59
C PRO A 81 -20.71 -0.01 -15.80
N ARG A 82 -21.69 0.83 -15.54
CA ARG A 82 -22.48 1.55 -16.54
C ARG A 82 -22.68 3.01 -16.13
N GLY A 83 -23.05 3.85 -17.10
CA GLY A 83 -23.41 5.24 -16.86
C GLY A 83 -22.31 6.03 -16.12
N GLU A 84 -22.70 6.76 -15.10
CA GLU A 84 -21.79 7.61 -14.31
C GLU A 84 -20.71 6.81 -13.55
N VAL A 85 -21.04 5.61 -13.09
CA VAL A 85 -20.07 4.71 -12.44
C VAL A 85 -18.96 4.33 -13.42
N LYS A 86 -19.34 3.96 -14.65
CA LYS A 86 -18.37 3.66 -15.69
C LYS A 86 -17.52 4.88 -16.05
N ALA A 87 -18.16 6.04 -16.22
CA ALA A 87 -17.49 7.30 -16.55
C ALA A 87 -16.45 7.67 -15.47
N PHE A 88 -16.78 7.52 -14.20
CA PHE A 88 -15.86 7.77 -13.09
C PHE A 88 -14.67 6.81 -13.11
N ILE A 89 -14.91 5.52 -13.27
CA ILE A 89 -13.83 4.50 -13.36
C ILE A 89 -12.92 4.78 -14.56
N ASP A 90 -13.49 5.10 -15.72
CA ASP A 90 -12.74 5.42 -16.94
C ASP A 90 -11.91 6.70 -16.74
N PHE A 91 -12.44 7.72 -16.05
CA PHE A 91 -11.70 8.92 -15.68
C PHE A 91 -10.50 8.57 -14.77
N VAL A 92 -10.72 7.81 -13.71
CA VAL A 92 -9.63 7.41 -12.78
C VAL A 92 -8.54 6.61 -13.51
N LYS A 93 -8.92 5.76 -14.44
CA LYS A 93 -7.97 4.97 -15.25
C LYS A 93 -7.33 5.76 -16.39
N GLY A 94 -7.87 6.91 -16.73
CA GLY A 94 -7.35 7.80 -17.76
C GLY A 94 -6.16 8.64 -17.28
N PRO A 95 -5.52 9.40 -18.19
CA PRO A 95 -4.28 10.10 -17.88
C PRO A 95 -4.41 11.13 -16.75
N GLU A 96 -5.50 11.86 -16.70
CA GLU A 96 -5.74 12.87 -15.64
C GLU A 96 -5.94 12.21 -14.27
N GLY A 97 -6.76 11.15 -14.19
CA GLY A 97 -6.97 10.40 -12.96
C GLY A 97 -5.70 9.72 -12.47
N GLN A 98 -4.90 9.17 -13.37
CA GLN A 98 -3.62 8.54 -13.02
C GLN A 98 -2.59 9.56 -12.53
N LYS A 99 -2.59 10.77 -13.07
CA LYS A 99 -1.77 11.87 -12.56
C LYS A 99 -2.15 12.26 -11.13
N ILE A 100 -3.44 12.37 -10.83
CA ILE A 100 -3.93 12.65 -9.47
C ILE A 100 -3.51 11.55 -8.50
N ILE A 101 -3.59 10.29 -8.92
CA ILE A 101 -3.14 9.14 -8.13
C ILE A 101 -1.65 9.25 -7.79
N GLU A 102 -0.81 9.55 -8.78
CA GLU A 102 0.63 9.72 -8.59
C GLU A 102 0.95 10.90 -7.66
N GLU A 103 0.33 12.05 -7.88
CA GLU A 103 0.47 13.23 -7.02
C GLU A 103 0.00 12.99 -5.58
N SER A 104 -0.92 12.04 -5.37
CA SER A 104 -1.39 11.62 -4.06
C SER A 104 -0.47 10.58 -3.37
N GLY A 105 0.65 10.23 -3.99
CA GLY A 105 1.62 9.28 -3.44
C GLY A 105 1.29 7.81 -3.70
N TYR A 106 0.26 7.52 -4.49
CA TYR A 106 -0.08 6.16 -4.92
C TYR A 106 0.53 5.84 -6.28
N ILE A 107 0.68 4.55 -6.56
CA ILE A 107 1.32 4.09 -7.80
C ILE A 107 0.28 3.92 -8.89
N PRO A 108 0.43 4.65 -10.03
CA PRO A 108 -0.50 4.56 -11.15
C PRO A 108 -0.47 3.17 -11.82
N ILE A 109 -1.57 2.81 -12.48
CA ILE A 109 -1.61 1.64 -13.34
C ILE A 109 -0.86 1.93 -14.64
N GLY A 110 -0.07 0.98 -15.13
CA GLY A 110 0.67 1.11 -16.38
C GLY A 110 1.91 2.00 -16.32
N GLY A 111 2.40 2.32 -15.16
CA GLY A 111 3.74 2.90 -15.00
C GLY A 111 4.80 1.86 -15.37
N ASN A 112 5.24 1.92 -16.58
CA ASN A 112 6.43 1.22 -17.03
C ASN A 112 7.68 2.04 -16.69
#